data_003abebc7e8df8fc4c4cd8e9a3a418e3
#
_entry.id   003abebc7e8df8fc4c4cd8e9a3a418e3
#
_cell.length_a   1.000
_cell.length_b   1.000
_cell.length_c   1.000
_cell.angle_alpha   90.00
_cell.angle_beta   90.00
_cell.angle_gamma   90.00
#
_symmetry.space_group_name_H-M   'P 1'
#
loop_
_entity.id
_entity.type
_entity.pdbx_description
1 polymer ?
#
loop_
_entity_poly.entity_id
_entity_poly.type
_entity_poly.pdbx_seq_one_letter_code
_entity_poly.pdbx_strand_id
1 'polypeptide(L)'
;VLTEISLEGIFKQIEKTKPQILIIDSIQTLKTELVDSAPGSVSQIKTCTSELINFAKKTSTPVIIIGHITKDGNIAGPKILEHIVDTVLQFEEDRNHVYRILRVNKNRFGSTNEIGVYEMNIKGLKEITNPSEILISKKNQELSGNAISATIEGMRPFMIEVQALVSTAVYGTPQRSSTGYNSK
;
A
#
# COMPACT_ATOMS: atom_id res chain seq x y z
N VAL A 1 -8.51 -19.39 -12.31
CA VAL A 1 -9.21 -18.57 -11.30
C VAL A 1 -10.34 -19.40 -10.72
N LEU A 2 -10.46 -19.44 -9.40
CA LEU A 2 -11.52 -20.12 -8.67
C LEU A 2 -12.46 -19.06 -8.06
N THR A 3 -13.76 -19.20 -8.30
CA THR A 3 -14.80 -18.32 -7.70
C THR A 3 -15.46 -19.06 -6.54
N GLU A 4 -14.74 -19.17 -5.42
CA GLU A 4 -15.20 -19.85 -4.20
C GLU A 4 -15.05 -18.88 -3.02
N ILE A 5 -16.04 -18.87 -2.14
CA ILE A 5 -16.07 -18.03 -0.94
C ILE A 5 -15.96 -18.84 0.36
N SER A 6 -16.25 -20.16 0.32
CA SER A 6 -16.08 -21.04 1.46
C SER A 6 -14.60 -21.43 1.61
N LEU A 7 -14.03 -21.19 2.76
CA LEU A 7 -12.65 -21.57 3.04
C LEU A 7 -12.44 -23.07 2.95
N GLU A 8 -13.42 -23.86 3.39
CA GLU A 8 -13.42 -25.33 3.30
C GLU A 8 -13.45 -25.79 1.81
N GLY A 9 -14.23 -25.10 0.98
CA GLY A 9 -14.28 -25.34 -0.47
C GLY A 9 -12.94 -25.03 -1.13
N ILE A 10 -12.32 -23.91 -0.76
CA ILE A 10 -10.98 -23.53 -1.24
C ILE A 10 -9.96 -24.60 -0.88
N PHE A 11 -9.92 -25.07 0.38
CA PHE A 11 -8.94 -26.09 0.80
C PHE A 11 -9.13 -27.42 0.05
N LYS A 12 -10.37 -27.84 -0.21
CA LYS A 12 -10.63 -29.04 -1.05
C LYS A 12 -10.07 -28.91 -2.48
N GLN A 13 -10.10 -27.70 -3.04
CA GLN A 13 -9.53 -27.47 -4.37
C GLN A 13 -8.00 -27.38 -4.34
N ILE A 14 -7.43 -26.79 -3.30
CA ILE A 14 -5.99 -26.70 -3.10
C ILE A 14 -5.35 -28.09 -2.98
N GLU A 15 -6.01 -29.04 -2.29
CA GLU A 15 -5.53 -30.42 -2.18
C GLU A 15 -5.39 -31.11 -3.54
N LYS A 16 -6.30 -30.79 -4.48
CA LYS A 16 -6.28 -31.34 -5.85
C LYS A 16 -5.25 -30.64 -6.74
N THR A 17 -5.13 -29.32 -6.63
CA THR A 17 -4.33 -28.49 -7.56
C THR A 17 -2.89 -28.30 -7.11
N LYS A 18 -2.63 -28.41 -5.79
CA LYS A 18 -1.31 -28.23 -5.14
C LYS A 18 -0.58 -26.98 -5.67
N PRO A 19 -1.17 -25.78 -5.52
CA PRO A 19 -0.62 -24.55 -6.07
C PRO A 19 0.71 -24.20 -5.40
N GLN A 20 1.61 -23.58 -6.15
CA GLN A 20 2.89 -23.05 -5.63
C GLN A 20 2.70 -21.72 -4.90
N ILE A 21 1.61 -21.00 -5.18
CA ILE A 21 1.21 -19.75 -4.53
C ILE A 21 -0.31 -19.68 -4.50
N LEU A 22 -0.85 -19.16 -3.41
CA LEU A 22 -2.27 -18.91 -3.23
C LEU A 22 -2.54 -17.40 -3.13
N ILE A 23 -3.45 -16.89 -3.94
CA ILE A 23 -3.88 -15.47 -3.89
C ILE A 23 -5.37 -15.44 -3.57
N ILE A 24 -5.73 -14.72 -2.52
CA ILE A 24 -7.11 -14.53 -2.04
C ILE A 24 -7.53 -13.07 -2.31
N ASP A 25 -8.53 -12.88 -3.15
CA ASP A 25 -9.14 -11.57 -3.46
C ASP A 25 -10.67 -11.68 -3.31
N SER A 26 -11.20 -11.18 -2.20
CA SER A 26 -10.61 -10.56 -1.02
C SER A 26 -10.94 -11.33 0.27
N ILE A 27 -10.20 -11.05 1.32
CA ILE A 27 -10.44 -11.71 2.64
C ILE A 27 -11.83 -11.38 3.19
N GLN A 28 -12.41 -10.23 2.84
CA GLN A 28 -13.71 -9.80 3.31
C GLN A 28 -14.87 -10.66 2.76
N THR A 29 -14.68 -11.32 1.64
CA THR A 29 -15.69 -12.16 1.02
C THR A 29 -15.67 -13.59 1.52
N LEU A 30 -14.58 -14.00 2.17
CA LEU A 30 -14.45 -15.36 2.69
C LEU A 30 -15.37 -15.62 3.89
N LYS A 31 -15.83 -16.85 3.95
CA LYS A 31 -16.54 -17.40 5.11
C LYS A 31 -15.99 -18.77 5.50
N THR A 32 -16.07 -19.09 6.77
CA THR A 32 -15.80 -20.42 7.35
C THR A 32 -16.93 -20.82 8.27
N GLU A 33 -17.22 -22.10 8.35
CA GLU A 33 -18.22 -22.67 9.26
C GLU A 33 -17.73 -22.72 10.72
N LEU A 34 -16.45 -22.44 10.97
CA LEU A 34 -15.86 -22.43 12.32
C LEU A 34 -16.41 -21.29 13.20
N VAL A 35 -17.05 -20.29 12.61
CA VAL A 35 -17.58 -19.13 13.34
C VAL A 35 -18.93 -18.73 12.75
N ASP A 36 -19.94 -18.65 13.62
CA ASP A 36 -21.28 -18.21 13.26
C ASP A 36 -21.35 -16.67 13.25
N SER A 37 -20.86 -16.06 12.16
CA SER A 37 -20.89 -14.62 11.94
C SER A 37 -20.90 -14.29 10.44
N ALA A 38 -21.38 -13.11 10.10
CA ALA A 38 -21.51 -12.69 8.70
C ALA A 38 -20.13 -12.60 8.01
N PRO A 39 -20.03 -12.89 6.69
CA PRO A 39 -18.83 -12.62 5.90
C PRO A 39 -18.42 -11.15 6.03
N GLY A 40 -17.12 -10.87 6.06
CA GLY A 40 -16.60 -9.52 6.26
C GLY A 40 -16.61 -9.03 7.72
N SER A 41 -17.22 -9.77 8.66
CA SER A 41 -17.09 -9.46 10.09
C SER A 41 -15.66 -9.69 10.57
N VAL A 42 -15.27 -8.95 11.63
CA VAL A 42 -13.94 -9.08 12.24
C VAL A 42 -13.63 -10.53 12.65
N SER A 43 -14.62 -11.24 13.18
CA SER A 43 -14.49 -12.63 13.60
C SER A 43 -14.20 -13.54 12.42
N GLN A 44 -14.98 -13.43 11.32
CA GLN A 44 -14.76 -14.21 10.11
C GLN A 44 -13.38 -13.92 9.49
N ILE A 45 -13.05 -12.65 9.32
CA ILE A 45 -11.75 -12.24 8.74
C ILE A 45 -10.59 -12.81 9.55
N LYS A 46 -10.65 -12.69 10.89
CA LYS A 46 -9.61 -13.21 11.78
C LYS A 46 -9.46 -14.72 11.69
N THR A 47 -10.58 -15.45 11.72
CA THR A 47 -10.57 -16.91 11.67
C THR A 47 -10.09 -17.40 10.31
N CYS A 48 -10.64 -16.89 9.20
CA CYS A 48 -10.17 -17.25 7.85
C CYS A 48 -8.68 -16.98 7.67
N THR A 49 -8.20 -15.82 8.14
CA THR A 49 -6.77 -15.49 8.04
C THR A 49 -5.91 -16.44 8.87
N SER A 50 -6.34 -16.81 10.07
CA SER A 50 -5.60 -17.76 10.91
C SER A 50 -5.49 -19.13 10.25
N GLU A 51 -6.55 -19.62 9.63
CA GLU A 51 -6.54 -20.88 8.90
C GLU A 51 -5.65 -20.83 7.64
N LEU A 52 -5.66 -19.71 6.90
CA LEU A 52 -4.76 -19.51 5.76
C LEU A 52 -3.29 -19.48 6.19
N ILE A 53 -2.97 -18.86 7.33
CA ILE A 53 -1.61 -18.87 7.89
C ILE A 53 -1.21 -20.28 8.32
N ASN A 54 -2.10 -21.03 8.98
CA ASN A 54 -1.86 -22.41 9.35
C ASN A 54 -1.57 -23.28 8.11
N PHE A 55 -2.36 -23.09 7.05
CA PHE A 55 -2.13 -23.74 5.77
C PHE A 55 -0.76 -23.38 5.19
N ALA A 56 -0.43 -22.08 5.10
CA ALA A 56 0.84 -21.62 4.57
C ALA A 56 2.03 -22.25 5.31
N LYS A 57 1.97 -22.29 6.64
CA LYS A 57 3.04 -22.88 7.48
C LYS A 57 3.15 -24.40 7.33
N LYS A 58 2.02 -25.12 7.21
CA LYS A 58 2.01 -26.58 7.05
C LYS A 58 2.52 -27.04 5.69
N THR A 59 2.20 -26.29 4.65
CA THR A 59 2.50 -26.69 3.26
C THR A 59 3.69 -25.95 2.66
N SER A 60 4.24 -24.96 3.34
CA SER A 60 5.25 -24.02 2.82
C SER A 60 4.80 -23.32 1.53
N THR A 61 3.49 -23.16 1.34
CA THR A 61 2.91 -22.46 0.20
C THR A 61 2.71 -20.99 0.57
N PRO A 62 3.32 -20.03 -0.14
CA PRO A 62 3.06 -18.61 0.07
C PRO A 62 1.60 -18.24 -0.16
N VAL A 63 1.03 -17.44 0.73
CA VAL A 63 -0.35 -16.95 0.64
C VAL A 63 -0.34 -15.43 0.59
N ILE A 64 -0.93 -14.85 -0.46
CA ILE A 64 -1.16 -13.42 -0.60
C ILE A 64 -2.64 -13.17 -0.32
N ILE A 65 -2.90 -12.33 0.68
CA ILE A 65 -4.25 -11.94 1.08
C ILE A 65 -4.48 -10.50 0.68
N ILE A 66 -5.48 -10.25 -0.16
CA ILE A 66 -5.89 -8.92 -0.56
C ILE A 66 -7.03 -8.48 0.36
N GLY A 67 -6.92 -7.27 0.89
CA GLY A 67 -7.92 -6.65 1.74
C GLY A 67 -8.10 -5.17 1.41
N HIS A 68 -9.33 -4.67 1.55
CA HIS A 68 -9.64 -3.27 1.32
C HIS A 68 -9.68 -2.49 2.64
N ILE A 69 -9.01 -1.33 2.67
CA ILE A 69 -9.11 -0.37 3.77
C ILE A 69 -10.33 0.50 3.49
N THR A 70 -11.31 0.54 4.40
CA THR A 70 -12.43 1.47 4.29
C THR A 70 -12.01 2.87 4.72
N LYS A 71 -12.50 3.91 4.03
CA LYS A 71 -12.18 5.33 4.29
C LYS A 71 -12.53 5.79 5.70
N ASP A 72 -13.48 5.15 6.36
CA ASP A 72 -13.98 5.56 7.67
C ASP A 72 -13.17 5.04 8.87
N GLY A 73 -12.08 4.31 8.64
CA GLY A 73 -11.20 3.83 9.72
C GLY A 73 -11.85 2.91 10.77
N ASN A 74 -13.16 2.69 10.69
CA ASN A 74 -13.97 2.03 11.72
C ASN A 74 -14.24 0.54 11.47
N ILE A 75 -13.92 0.00 10.30
CA ILE A 75 -14.01 -1.46 10.11
C ILE A 75 -12.63 -2.04 10.40
N ALA A 76 -12.54 -2.62 11.57
CA ALA A 76 -11.33 -3.16 12.19
C ALA A 76 -10.63 -4.31 11.43
N GLY A 77 -11.04 -4.64 10.19
CA GLY A 77 -10.54 -5.79 9.45
C GLY A 77 -9.05 -5.72 9.10
N PRO A 78 -8.57 -4.75 8.31
CA PRO A 78 -7.18 -4.75 7.84
C PRO A 78 -6.15 -4.56 8.96
N LYS A 79 -6.38 -3.65 9.91
CA LYS A 79 -5.45 -3.43 11.04
C LYS A 79 -5.25 -4.65 11.93
N ILE A 80 -6.29 -5.46 12.12
CA ILE A 80 -6.18 -6.71 12.89
C ILE A 80 -5.25 -7.70 12.17
N LEU A 81 -5.31 -7.74 10.83
CA LEU A 81 -4.47 -8.63 10.03
C LEU A 81 -3.00 -8.25 10.07
N GLU A 82 -2.68 -6.97 10.17
CA GLU A 82 -1.29 -6.47 10.23
C GLU A 82 -0.46 -7.11 11.34
N HIS A 83 -1.10 -7.45 12.45
CA HIS A 83 -0.39 -8.07 13.59
C HIS A 83 -0.12 -9.56 13.37
N ILE A 84 -0.95 -10.27 12.60
CA ILE A 84 -0.89 -11.72 12.45
C ILE A 84 -0.16 -12.19 11.19
N VAL A 85 -0.11 -11.39 10.13
CA VAL A 85 0.64 -11.71 8.91
C VAL A 85 2.12 -11.34 9.03
N ASP A 86 2.97 -11.94 8.19
CA ASP A 86 4.41 -11.72 8.21
C ASP A 86 4.82 -10.43 7.49
N THR A 87 4.15 -10.09 6.42
CA THR A 87 4.43 -8.91 5.60
C THR A 87 3.13 -8.16 5.31
N VAL A 88 3.18 -6.83 5.37
CA VAL A 88 2.07 -5.94 5.01
C VAL A 88 2.55 -4.97 3.94
N LEU A 89 1.91 -5.02 2.80
CA LEU A 89 2.10 -4.10 1.68
C LEU A 89 0.84 -3.24 1.55
N GLN A 90 1.04 -1.95 1.37
CA GLN A 90 -0.06 -0.99 1.21
C GLN A 90 0.13 -0.19 -0.07
N PHE A 91 -0.93 -0.08 -0.88
CA PHE A 91 -1.00 0.89 -1.94
C PHE A 91 -1.55 2.21 -1.40
N GLU A 92 -0.80 3.28 -1.62
CA GLU A 92 -1.19 4.66 -1.34
C GLU A 92 -1.47 5.38 -2.67
N GLU A 93 -2.49 6.23 -2.69
CA GLU A 93 -2.78 7.09 -3.83
C GLU A 93 -2.06 8.43 -3.68
N ASP A 94 -1.49 8.93 -4.78
CA ASP A 94 -1.09 10.33 -4.87
C ASP A 94 -2.33 11.24 -4.98
N ARG A 95 -2.19 12.49 -4.54
CA ARG A 95 -3.26 13.50 -4.56
C ARG A 95 -3.88 13.72 -5.94
N ASN A 96 -3.11 13.52 -6.99
CA ASN A 96 -3.54 13.67 -8.38
C ASN A 96 -4.10 12.38 -9.00
N HIS A 97 -4.17 11.27 -8.22
CA HIS A 97 -4.70 9.97 -8.64
C HIS A 97 -3.98 9.29 -9.83
N VAL A 98 -2.85 9.83 -10.28
CA VAL A 98 -2.08 9.27 -11.42
C VAL A 98 -1.12 8.19 -10.95
N TYR A 99 -0.49 8.43 -9.80
CA TYR A 99 0.52 7.52 -9.26
C TYR A 99 -0.01 6.67 -8.12
N ARG A 100 0.57 5.50 -7.98
CA ARG A 100 0.35 4.57 -6.86
C ARG A 100 1.70 4.26 -6.23
N ILE A 101 1.78 4.42 -4.93
CA ILE A 101 2.97 4.09 -4.15
C ILE A 101 2.69 2.79 -3.41
N LEU A 102 3.50 1.77 -3.66
CA LEU A 102 3.48 0.52 -2.90
C LEU A 102 4.50 0.64 -1.78
N ARG A 103 4.01 0.66 -0.55
CA ARG A 103 4.83 0.79 0.67
C ARG A 103 4.81 -0.50 1.47
N VAL A 104 5.95 -0.84 2.05
CA VAL A 104 6.06 -1.95 2.99
C VAL A 104 5.84 -1.41 4.41
N ASN A 105 4.67 -1.71 5.01
CA ASN A 105 4.35 -1.26 6.37
C ASN A 105 4.89 -2.21 7.45
N LYS A 106 5.04 -3.49 7.11
CA LYS A 106 5.60 -4.52 7.98
C LYS A 106 6.33 -5.57 7.15
N ASN A 107 7.47 -6.00 7.63
CA ASN A 107 8.19 -7.14 7.07
C ASN A 107 8.99 -7.83 8.18
N ARG A 108 8.64 -9.06 8.53
CA ARG A 108 9.36 -9.82 9.57
C ARG A 108 10.74 -10.31 9.12
N PHE A 109 10.94 -10.44 7.81
CA PHE A 109 12.11 -11.10 7.24
C PHE A 109 13.03 -10.15 6.47
N GLY A 110 12.73 -8.85 6.45
CA GLY A 110 13.52 -7.87 5.72
C GLY A 110 13.18 -6.42 6.05
N SER A 111 13.74 -5.51 5.25
CA SER A 111 13.53 -4.07 5.39
C SER A 111 12.10 -3.66 5.06
N THR A 112 11.63 -2.61 5.74
CA THR A 112 10.40 -1.90 5.41
C THR A 112 10.65 -0.58 4.66
N ASN A 113 11.92 -0.28 4.38
CA ASN A 113 12.34 0.99 3.78
C ASN A 113 12.22 1.00 2.24
N GLU A 114 11.68 -0.06 1.65
CA GLU A 114 11.51 -0.15 0.20
C GLU A 114 10.15 0.38 -0.23
N ILE A 115 10.14 1.14 -1.32
CA ILE A 115 8.92 1.63 -1.96
C ILE A 115 8.94 1.33 -3.45
N GLY A 116 7.77 1.01 -4.01
CA GLY A 116 7.52 0.93 -5.44
C GLY A 116 6.65 2.09 -5.90
N VAL A 117 6.99 2.72 -7.02
CA VAL A 117 6.17 3.78 -7.62
C VAL A 117 5.64 3.30 -8.95
N TYR A 118 4.34 3.44 -9.14
CA TYR A 118 3.63 2.98 -10.34
C TYR A 118 2.75 4.09 -10.89
N GLU A 119 2.64 4.15 -12.21
CA GLU A 119 1.69 4.98 -12.94
C GLU A 119 0.45 4.14 -13.29
N MET A 120 -0.73 4.66 -12.99
CA MET A 120 -1.98 4.05 -13.42
C MET A 120 -2.30 4.51 -14.84
N ASN A 121 -2.37 3.58 -15.77
CA ASN A 121 -2.74 3.84 -17.16
C ASN A 121 -3.84 2.87 -17.64
N ILE A 122 -4.30 3.04 -18.89
CA ILE A 122 -5.40 2.22 -19.47
C ILE A 122 -5.05 0.72 -19.49
N LYS A 123 -3.76 0.36 -19.55
CA LYS A 123 -3.29 -1.03 -19.55
C LYS A 123 -3.04 -1.59 -18.14
N GLY A 124 -3.25 -0.79 -17.10
CA GLY A 124 -2.99 -1.14 -15.70
C GLY A 124 -1.80 -0.38 -15.10
N LEU A 125 -1.19 -0.95 -14.08
CA LEU A 125 -0.05 -0.36 -13.37
C LEU A 125 1.24 -0.55 -14.18
N LYS A 126 1.95 0.55 -14.40
CA LYS A 126 3.28 0.57 -15.02
C LYS A 126 4.30 1.01 -13.97
N GLU A 127 5.36 0.24 -13.78
CA GLU A 127 6.46 0.60 -12.89
C GLU A 127 7.19 1.85 -13.37
N ILE A 128 7.52 2.74 -12.41
CA ILE A 128 8.36 3.91 -12.62
C ILE A 128 9.71 3.63 -11.97
N THR A 129 10.69 3.37 -12.82
CA THR A 129 12.05 3.02 -12.37
C THR A 129 12.82 4.21 -11.82
N ASN A 130 12.53 5.43 -12.32
CA ASN A 130 13.15 6.67 -11.87
C ASN A 130 12.11 7.71 -11.44
N PRO A 131 11.64 7.69 -10.19
CA PRO A 131 10.65 8.65 -9.69
C PRO A 131 11.13 10.11 -9.72
N SER A 132 12.43 10.38 -9.71
CA SER A 132 12.98 11.73 -9.79
C SER A 132 12.59 12.47 -11.07
N GLU A 133 12.37 11.74 -12.17
CA GLU A 133 11.91 12.34 -13.43
C GLU A 133 10.50 12.93 -13.35
N ILE A 134 9.69 12.46 -12.44
CA ILE A 134 8.33 12.92 -12.21
C ILE A 134 8.32 14.11 -11.27
N LEU A 135 9.23 14.11 -10.28
CA LEU A 135 9.30 15.10 -9.22
C LEU A 135 10.00 16.39 -9.64
N ILE A 136 10.69 16.36 -10.81
CA ILE A 136 11.37 17.53 -11.38
C ILE A 136 10.61 17.99 -12.60
N SER A 137 10.13 19.23 -12.58
CA SER A 137 9.45 19.83 -13.73
C SER A 137 10.44 20.23 -14.81
N LYS A 138 10.32 19.63 -16.00
CA LYS A 138 11.15 20.01 -17.15
C LYS A 138 10.90 21.45 -17.65
N LYS A 139 9.74 22.04 -17.31
CA LYS A 139 9.33 23.38 -17.78
C LYS A 139 9.84 24.53 -16.89
N ASN A 140 10.26 24.25 -15.67
CA ASN A 140 10.55 25.29 -14.67
C ASN A 140 12.06 25.57 -14.46
N GLN A 141 12.92 25.02 -15.32
CA GLN A 141 14.38 25.16 -15.14
C GLN A 141 14.90 26.59 -15.25
N GLU A 142 14.13 27.51 -15.87
CA GLU A 142 14.51 28.91 -16.07
C GLU A 142 13.80 29.88 -15.10
N LEU A 143 12.91 29.40 -14.24
CA LEU A 143 12.18 30.24 -13.31
C LEU A 143 12.99 30.51 -12.02
N SER A 144 13.07 31.79 -11.63
CA SER A 144 13.62 32.15 -10.33
C SER A 144 12.80 31.57 -9.18
N GLY A 145 13.45 31.23 -8.08
CA GLY A 145 12.79 30.64 -6.91
C GLY A 145 12.66 29.12 -6.97
N ASN A 146 13.22 28.46 -7.98
CA ASN A 146 13.26 27.01 -8.08
C ASN A 146 14.67 26.47 -7.80
N ALA A 147 14.74 25.42 -6.99
CA ALA A 147 15.99 24.71 -6.71
C ALA A 147 15.73 23.20 -6.72
N ILE A 148 16.69 22.44 -7.19
CA ILE A 148 16.67 20.99 -7.09
C ILE A 148 17.40 20.58 -5.82
N SER A 149 16.77 19.78 -5.00
CA SER A 149 17.31 19.21 -3.77
C SER A 149 17.21 17.68 -3.81
N ALA A 150 17.96 17.02 -2.95
CA ALA A 150 17.85 15.58 -2.75
C ALA A 150 17.18 15.27 -1.40
N THR A 151 16.31 14.28 -1.40
CA THR A 151 15.73 13.69 -0.20
C THR A 151 15.89 12.18 -0.24
N ILE A 152 15.70 11.52 0.89
CA ILE A 152 15.75 10.08 1.01
C ILE A 152 14.39 9.62 1.57
N GLU A 153 13.75 8.72 0.85
CA GLU A 153 12.56 8.01 1.32
C GLU A 153 12.89 6.53 1.41
N GLY A 154 12.93 6.01 2.63
CA GLY A 154 13.44 4.66 2.88
C GLY A 154 14.93 4.54 2.55
N MET A 155 15.28 3.69 1.61
CA MET A 155 16.65 3.50 1.10
C MET A 155 16.89 4.18 -0.26
N ARG A 156 15.86 4.80 -0.84
CA ARG A 156 15.95 5.42 -2.16
C ARG A 156 16.20 6.92 -2.08
N PRO A 157 17.23 7.46 -2.73
CA PRO A 157 17.38 8.88 -2.93
C PRO A 157 16.41 9.37 -4.02
N PHE A 158 15.78 10.51 -3.78
CA PHE A 158 14.93 11.21 -4.74
C PHE A 158 15.45 12.62 -4.95
N MET A 159 15.42 13.07 -6.18
CA MET A 159 15.56 14.48 -6.49
C MET A 159 14.18 15.12 -6.50
N ILE A 160 14.03 16.21 -5.78
CA ILE A 160 12.80 16.99 -5.65
C ILE A 160 13.03 18.42 -6.08
N GLU A 161 12.01 19.04 -6.63
CA GLU A 161 11.99 20.47 -6.92
C GLU A 161 11.44 21.22 -5.70
N VAL A 162 12.22 22.14 -5.16
CA VAL A 162 11.81 23.05 -4.08
C VAL A 162 11.51 24.40 -4.71
N GLN A 163 10.30 24.90 -4.48
CA GLN A 163 9.83 26.18 -5.01
C GLN A 163 9.67 27.18 -3.86
N ALA A 164 10.16 28.40 -4.04
CA ALA A 164 10.01 29.49 -3.10
C ALA A 164 9.38 30.70 -3.79
N LEU A 165 8.31 31.22 -3.21
CA LEU A 165 7.67 32.46 -3.61
C LEU A 165 7.84 33.49 -2.50
N VAL A 166 8.42 34.64 -2.83
CA VAL A 166 8.58 35.76 -1.92
C VAL A 166 7.85 36.97 -2.45
N SER A 167 7.04 37.60 -1.59
CA SER A 167 6.36 38.86 -1.89
C SER A 167 6.50 39.84 -0.73
N THR A 168 6.25 41.12 -0.98
CA THR A 168 6.20 42.14 0.06
C THR A 168 5.02 41.90 1.00
N ALA A 169 5.24 42.04 2.33
CA ALA A 169 4.19 41.93 3.32
C ALA A 169 3.25 43.14 3.27
N VAL A 170 1.98 42.93 2.92
CA VAL A 170 0.97 44.02 2.79
C VAL A 170 0.59 44.61 4.14
N TYR A 171 0.70 43.87 5.24
CA TYR A 171 0.26 44.28 6.59
C TYR A 171 1.40 44.42 7.61
N GLY A 172 2.62 44.65 7.16
CA GLY A 172 3.75 44.93 8.05
C GLY A 172 4.30 43.75 8.87
N THR A 173 3.60 42.61 8.90
CA THR A 173 4.04 41.41 9.62
C THR A 173 4.42 40.31 8.63
N PRO A 174 5.69 39.89 8.60
CA PRO A 174 6.12 38.81 7.72
C PRO A 174 5.41 37.49 8.06
N GLN A 175 4.83 36.86 7.07
CA GLN A 175 4.24 35.52 7.20
C GLN A 175 5.05 34.51 6.41
N ARG A 176 5.15 33.29 6.94
CA ARG A 176 5.82 32.15 6.28
C ARG A 176 4.86 30.97 6.26
N SER A 177 4.75 30.34 5.10
CA SER A 177 3.99 29.11 4.93
C SER A 177 4.85 28.10 4.18
N SER A 178 4.79 26.84 4.58
CA SER A 178 5.46 25.75 3.86
C SER A 178 4.45 24.62 3.60
N THR A 179 4.62 23.94 2.47
CA THR A 179 3.82 22.77 2.08
C THR A 179 4.77 21.69 1.61
N GLY A 180 4.56 20.45 2.08
CA GLY A 180 5.36 19.28 1.67
C GLY A 180 6.60 19.01 2.51
N TYR A 181 7.01 19.92 3.41
CA TYR A 181 8.09 19.69 4.38
C TYR A 181 7.81 20.43 5.69
N ASN A 182 8.41 19.93 6.78
CA ASN A 182 8.27 20.57 8.09
C ASN A 182 9.15 21.83 8.17
N SER A 183 8.52 22.99 8.35
CA SER A 183 9.23 24.20 8.76
C SER A 183 9.56 24.07 10.24
N LYS A 184 10.85 23.90 10.57
CA LYS A 184 11.36 24.14 11.92
C LYS A 184 11.87 25.56 12.05
#